data_37481d13fc93d26d52b7f9637dfc73a2
#
_entry.id   37481d13fc93d26d52b7f9637dfc73a2
#
_cell.length_a   1.000
_cell.length_b   1.000
_cell.length_c   1.000
_cell.angle_alpha   90.00
_cell.angle_beta   90.00
_cell.angle_gamma   90.00
#
_symmetry.space_group_name_H-M   'P 1'
#
loop_
_entity.id
_entity.type
_entity.pdbx_description
1 polymer ?
#
loop_
_entity_poly.entity_id
_entity_poly.type
_entity_poly.pdbx_seq_one_letter_code
_entity_poly.pdbx_strand_id
1 'polypeptide(L)'
;WKFPHVSGISAGSSLTANYISRDPERTRLSFTDFVADPRFGNLGTWLAGRGYFDGEYIYQRTAEPHQALPFDFLTFCASSQAFRIGATRTSDGGQEWFTREDMKTMNDLMVRVRASSTMPGFMPPVTIEGVEYVDGALGDSGGIPIDGAQLDGYDRFFVVCTQPRDYVKNEIKRPQVLRQLFRRRPSVAEAAIARPAKYNATREMLRDLEADGKAYVFYPRVMPVTNKEKNVTKLRQAYALGMAQVNAELPQWRDFLGV
;
A
#
# COMPACT_ATOMS: atom_id res chain seq x y z
N TRP A 1 6.62 11.22 15.67
CA TRP A 1 5.31 10.97 16.32
C TRP A 1 4.99 9.49 16.32
N LYS A 2 4.17 9.07 17.25
CA LYS A 2 3.76 7.69 17.39
C LYS A 2 2.23 7.61 17.38
N PHE A 3 1.66 7.13 16.27
CA PHE A 3 0.22 6.92 16.17
C PHE A 3 -0.17 5.62 16.90
N PRO A 4 -1.31 5.58 17.59
CA PRO A 4 -1.76 4.37 18.27
C PRO A 4 -2.16 3.26 17.30
N HIS A 5 -2.63 3.64 16.11
CA HIS A 5 -3.04 2.74 15.03
C HIS A 5 -2.46 3.20 13.69
N VAL A 6 -2.10 2.25 12.82
CA VAL A 6 -1.65 2.51 11.45
C VAL A 6 -2.29 1.51 10.49
N SER A 7 -2.92 1.99 9.42
CA SER A 7 -3.45 1.12 8.36
C SER A 7 -2.72 1.33 7.04
N GLY A 8 -2.50 0.26 6.31
CA GLY A 8 -1.83 0.31 5.01
C GLY A 8 -2.38 -0.68 3.99
N ILE A 9 -2.41 -0.26 2.73
CA ILE A 9 -2.74 -1.09 1.58
C ILE A 9 -1.66 -0.91 0.52
N SER A 10 -1.27 -2.01 -0.15
CA SER A 10 -0.29 -1.99 -1.24
C SER A 10 1.04 -1.35 -0.79
N ALA A 11 1.52 -0.29 -1.44
CA ALA A 11 2.68 0.48 -0.97
C ALA A 11 2.53 0.91 0.51
N GLY A 12 1.31 1.26 0.93
CA GLY A 12 0.99 1.61 2.31
C GLY A 12 1.22 0.48 3.30
N SER A 13 1.05 -0.79 2.90
CA SER A 13 1.34 -1.94 3.77
C SER A 13 2.83 -2.06 4.11
N SER A 14 3.70 -1.84 3.11
CA SER A 14 5.15 -1.78 3.31
C SER A 14 5.55 -0.58 4.19
N LEU A 15 4.90 0.57 3.97
CA LEU A 15 5.12 1.77 4.80
C LEU A 15 4.68 1.54 6.24
N THR A 16 3.55 0.87 6.46
CA THR A 16 3.08 0.48 7.80
C THR A 16 4.10 -0.41 8.52
N ALA A 17 4.61 -1.45 7.86
CA ALA A 17 5.62 -2.32 8.44
C ALA A 17 6.90 -1.55 8.81
N ASN A 18 7.42 -0.74 7.89
CA ASN A 18 8.64 0.05 8.10
C ASN A 18 8.46 1.14 9.16
N TYR A 19 7.27 1.78 9.23
CA TYR A 19 6.96 2.76 10.26
C TYR A 19 6.95 2.14 11.65
N ILE A 20 6.36 0.96 11.81
CA ILE A 20 6.30 0.24 13.08
C ILE A 20 7.69 -0.25 13.51
N SER A 21 8.51 -0.74 12.57
CA SER A 21 9.91 -1.13 12.81
C SER A 21 10.86 0.07 12.93
N ARG A 22 10.34 1.32 12.75
CA ARG A 22 11.10 2.57 12.85
C ARG A 22 12.30 2.64 11.90
N ASP A 23 12.15 2.12 10.70
CA ASP A 23 13.19 2.10 9.68
C ASP A 23 12.85 3.01 8.49
N PRO A 24 13.12 4.33 8.60
CA PRO A 24 12.91 5.28 7.51
C PRO A 24 13.88 5.06 6.34
N GLU A 25 15.07 4.52 6.61
CA GLU A 25 16.08 4.29 5.57
C GLU A 25 15.67 3.11 4.68
N ARG A 26 15.20 2.00 5.26
CA ARG A 26 14.62 0.90 4.51
C ARG A 26 13.44 1.39 3.67
N THR A 27 12.59 2.25 4.25
CA THR A 27 11.48 2.89 3.53
C THR A 27 11.99 3.61 2.29
N ARG A 28 12.96 4.51 2.44
CA ARG A 28 13.56 5.27 1.34
C ARG A 28 14.13 4.34 0.27
N LEU A 29 14.97 3.40 0.66
CA LEU A 29 15.63 2.46 -0.27
C LEU A 29 14.59 1.61 -1.04
N SER A 30 13.57 1.11 -0.36
CA SER A 30 12.52 0.27 -0.97
C SER A 30 11.78 0.97 -2.11
N PHE A 31 11.57 2.29 -2.00
CA PHE A 31 10.81 3.07 -2.98
C PHE A 31 11.67 3.92 -3.92
N THR A 32 13.00 3.89 -3.79
CA THR A 32 13.89 4.67 -4.66
C THR A 32 14.92 3.78 -5.37
N ASP A 33 15.89 3.26 -4.63
CA ASP A 33 17.08 2.62 -5.18
C ASP A 33 16.87 1.16 -5.56
N PHE A 34 16.01 0.47 -4.83
CA PHE A 34 15.80 -0.97 -4.96
C PHE A 34 15.20 -1.38 -6.31
N VAL A 35 14.50 -0.50 -7.00
CA VAL A 35 13.96 -0.78 -8.35
C VAL A 35 15.06 -1.05 -9.40
N ALA A 36 16.30 -0.66 -9.12
CA ALA A 36 17.46 -0.95 -9.96
C ALA A 36 17.97 -2.39 -9.84
N ASP A 37 17.54 -3.16 -8.82
CA ASP A 37 17.90 -4.57 -8.70
C ASP A 37 17.33 -5.35 -9.90
N PRO A 38 18.17 -6.08 -10.68
CA PRO A 38 17.71 -6.82 -11.85
C PRO A 38 16.63 -7.88 -11.52
N ARG A 39 16.59 -8.35 -10.26
CA ARG A 39 15.62 -9.33 -9.80
C ARG A 39 14.27 -8.71 -9.40
N PHE A 40 14.17 -7.37 -9.32
CA PHE A 40 12.93 -6.66 -8.98
C PHE A 40 11.79 -7.04 -9.93
N GLY A 41 12.05 -7.12 -11.22
CA GLY A 41 11.07 -7.56 -12.20
C GLY A 41 11.41 -7.13 -13.63
N ASN A 42 11.17 -8.05 -14.55
CA ASN A 42 11.40 -7.88 -15.98
C ASN A 42 10.63 -8.93 -16.79
N LEU A 43 10.82 -8.96 -18.10
CA LEU A 43 10.19 -9.95 -18.98
C LEU A 43 10.62 -11.39 -18.64
N GLY A 44 11.85 -11.60 -18.17
CA GLY A 44 12.37 -12.92 -17.76
C GLY A 44 11.63 -13.45 -16.52
N THR A 45 11.34 -12.61 -15.53
CA THR A 45 10.55 -13.01 -14.35
C THR A 45 9.12 -13.37 -14.76
N TRP A 46 8.55 -12.65 -15.73
CA TRP A 46 7.22 -12.95 -16.25
C TRP A 46 7.19 -14.30 -16.99
N LEU A 47 8.15 -14.56 -17.86
CA LEU A 47 8.28 -15.84 -18.58
C LEU A 47 8.51 -17.02 -17.62
N ALA A 48 9.17 -16.79 -16.50
CA ALA A 48 9.38 -17.79 -15.45
C ALA A 48 8.13 -18.01 -14.55
N GLY A 49 6.98 -17.39 -14.86
CA GLY A 49 5.74 -17.53 -14.09
C GLY A 49 5.71 -16.78 -12.76
N ARG A 50 6.72 -15.97 -12.43
CA ARG A 50 6.81 -15.19 -11.18
C ARG A 50 6.11 -13.83 -11.26
N GLY A 51 5.55 -13.49 -12.42
CA GLY A 51 4.97 -12.18 -12.72
C GLY A 51 5.99 -11.20 -13.30
N TYR A 52 5.49 -10.06 -13.79
CA TYR A 52 6.38 -8.98 -14.26
C TYR A 52 7.22 -8.41 -13.12
N PHE A 53 6.63 -8.28 -11.94
CA PHE A 53 7.33 -8.01 -10.69
C PHE A 53 7.43 -9.30 -9.87
N ASP A 54 8.65 -9.66 -9.42
CA ASP A 54 8.87 -10.83 -8.57
C ASP A 54 8.52 -10.49 -7.11
N GLY A 55 7.24 -10.63 -6.78
CA GLY A 55 6.74 -10.25 -5.45
C GLY A 55 7.35 -11.05 -4.31
N GLU A 56 7.68 -12.33 -4.52
CA GLU A 56 8.35 -13.13 -3.50
C GLU A 56 9.75 -12.58 -3.21
N TYR A 57 10.49 -12.26 -4.26
CA TYR A 57 11.79 -11.63 -4.10
C TYR A 57 11.67 -10.26 -3.41
N ILE A 58 10.81 -9.38 -3.94
CA ILE A 58 10.65 -7.99 -3.48
C ILE A 58 10.31 -7.92 -1.99
N TYR A 59 9.38 -8.73 -1.52
CA TYR A 59 8.83 -8.58 -0.17
C TYR A 59 9.41 -9.57 0.84
N GLN A 60 9.61 -10.85 0.46
CA GLN A 60 10.01 -11.89 1.39
C GLN A 60 11.52 -12.07 1.42
N ARG A 61 12.15 -12.38 0.27
CA ARG A 61 13.58 -12.72 0.24
C ARG A 61 14.49 -11.54 0.58
N THR A 62 14.15 -10.32 0.13
CA THR A 62 14.95 -9.13 0.44
C THR A 62 14.90 -8.75 1.91
N ALA A 63 13.86 -9.15 2.63
CA ALA A 63 13.70 -8.87 4.06
C ALA A 63 14.56 -9.74 4.97
N GLU A 64 15.10 -10.85 4.44
CA GLU A 64 15.97 -11.75 5.18
C GLU A 64 17.28 -11.06 5.61
N PRO A 65 17.91 -11.51 6.71
CA PRO A 65 19.21 -11.00 7.13
C PRO A 65 20.24 -11.06 6.00
N HIS A 66 21.07 -10.02 5.87
CA HIS A 66 22.12 -9.90 4.86
C HIS A 66 21.63 -9.79 3.39
N GLN A 67 20.34 -9.64 3.18
CA GLN A 67 19.78 -9.35 1.85
C GLN A 67 19.70 -7.84 1.57
N ALA A 68 19.13 -7.48 0.41
CA ALA A 68 19.14 -6.09 -0.07
C ALA A 68 18.38 -5.10 0.84
N LEU A 69 17.35 -5.55 1.54
CA LEU A 69 16.48 -4.73 2.40
C LEU A 69 16.10 -5.50 3.67
N PRO A 70 17.08 -5.82 4.55
CA PRO A 70 16.82 -6.60 5.75
C PRO A 70 15.78 -5.88 6.62
N PHE A 71 14.88 -6.66 7.24
CA PHE A 71 13.80 -6.10 8.05
C PHE A 71 14.03 -6.36 9.54
N ASP A 72 13.92 -5.32 10.35
CA ASP A 72 14.01 -5.43 11.80
C ASP A 72 12.67 -5.91 12.40
N PHE A 73 12.47 -7.23 12.37
CA PHE A 73 11.28 -7.86 12.92
C PHE A 73 11.23 -7.78 14.45
N LEU A 74 12.36 -7.68 15.13
CA LEU A 74 12.40 -7.56 16.59
C LEU A 74 11.82 -6.21 17.03
N THR A 75 12.26 -5.12 16.42
CA THR A 75 11.69 -3.79 16.67
C THR A 75 10.21 -3.73 16.31
N PHE A 76 9.79 -4.36 15.20
CA PHE A 76 8.39 -4.49 14.83
C PHE A 76 7.56 -5.19 15.92
N CYS A 77 8.03 -6.32 16.43
CA CYS A 77 7.36 -7.08 17.50
C CYS A 77 7.31 -6.32 18.83
N ALA A 78 8.35 -5.57 19.16
CA ALA A 78 8.44 -4.78 20.38
C ALA A 78 7.47 -3.57 20.40
N SER A 79 6.92 -3.18 19.25
CA SER A 79 5.95 -2.10 19.16
C SER A 79 4.57 -2.55 19.65
N SER A 80 3.92 -1.72 20.48
CA SER A 80 2.53 -1.92 20.95
C SER A 80 1.49 -1.29 20.02
N GLN A 81 1.89 -0.70 18.89
CA GLN A 81 0.97 -0.03 17.97
C GLN A 81 0.04 -1.06 17.32
N ALA A 82 -1.25 -0.74 17.30
CA ALA A 82 -2.21 -1.48 16.49
C ALA A 82 -1.97 -1.19 15.00
N PHE A 83 -2.26 -2.16 14.15
CA PHE A 83 -2.17 -1.93 12.70
C PHE A 83 -3.10 -2.88 11.93
N ARG A 84 -3.43 -2.46 10.71
CA ARG A 84 -4.12 -3.29 9.73
C ARG A 84 -3.44 -3.23 8.37
N ILE A 85 -3.26 -4.39 7.75
CA ILE A 85 -2.79 -4.54 6.36
C ILE A 85 -3.94 -5.11 5.55
N GLY A 86 -4.41 -4.36 4.55
CA GLY A 86 -5.55 -4.76 3.74
C GLY A 86 -5.15 -5.52 2.48
N ALA A 87 -5.82 -6.63 2.19
CA ALA A 87 -5.75 -7.37 0.93
C ALA A 87 -7.16 -7.71 0.43
N THR A 88 -7.29 -8.07 -0.85
CA THR A 88 -8.58 -8.44 -1.46
C THR A 88 -8.61 -9.93 -1.75
N ARG A 89 -9.62 -10.65 -1.24
CA ARG A 89 -9.82 -12.07 -1.57
C ARG A 89 -10.23 -12.23 -3.03
N THR A 90 -9.65 -13.22 -3.72
CA THR A 90 -9.98 -13.46 -5.13
C THR A 90 -11.30 -14.20 -5.32
N SER A 91 -11.82 -14.86 -4.30
CA SER A 91 -13.05 -15.66 -4.35
C SER A 91 -14.31 -14.81 -4.50
N ASP A 92 -14.37 -13.69 -3.77
CA ASP A 92 -15.56 -12.84 -3.64
C ASP A 92 -15.27 -11.34 -3.88
N GLY A 93 -14.01 -10.94 -3.98
CA GLY A 93 -13.60 -9.53 -4.08
C GLY A 93 -13.70 -8.77 -2.74
N GLY A 94 -13.93 -9.47 -1.64
CA GLY A 94 -14.06 -8.89 -0.31
C GLY A 94 -12.72 -8.44 0.28
N GLN A 95 -12.78 -7.40 1.11
CA GLN A 95 -11.63 -6.89 1.85
C GLN A 95 -11.28 -7.84 2.99
N GLU A 96 -9.99 -8.15 3.14
CA GLU A 96 -9.41 -8.81 4.31
C GLU A 96 -8.47 -7.85 5.02
N TRP A 97 -8.51 -7.85 6.35
CA TRP A 97 -7.64 -7.02 7.19
C TRP A 97 -6.80 -7.91 8.09
N PHE A 98 -5.53 -7.99 7.77
CA PHE A 98 -4.54 -8.68 8.61
C PHE A 98 -4.08 -7.77 9.75
N THR A 99 -3.98 -8.35 10.94
CA THR A 99 -3.59 -7.70 12.18
C THR A 99 -2.32 -8.32 12.76
N ARG A 100 -1.91 -7.89 13.93
CA ARG A 100 -0.76 -8.46 14.64
C ARG A 100 -0.91 -9.96 14.94
N GLU A 101 -2.13 -10.41 15.17
CA GLU A 101 -2.42 -11.81 15.49
C GLU A 101 -2.08 -12.77 14.34
N ASP A 102 -2.13 -12.26 13.12
CA ASP A 102 -1.81 -13.01 11.90
C ASP A 102 -0.31 -13.09 11.60
N MET A 103 0.54 -12.34 12.34
CA MET A 103 1.95 -12.10 11.98
C MET A 103 2.90 -12.53 13.08
N LYS A 104 2.99 -13.84 13.29
CA LYS A 104 3.83 -14.47 14.34
C LYS A 104 5.30 -14.52 13.95
N THR A 105 5.59 -14.58 12.67
CA THR A 105 6.94 -14.60 12.11
C THR A 105 7.16 -13.47 11.12
N MET A 106 8.41 -13.15 10.80
CA MET A 106 8.74 -12.21 9.76
C MET A 106 8.14 -12.62 8.39
N ASN A 107 8.16 -13.92 8.09
CA ASN A 107 7.56 -14.40 6.85
C ASN A 107 6.05 -14.20 6.81
N ASP A 108 5.33 -14.36 7.93
CA ASP A 108 3.89 -14.10 8.00
C ASP A 108 3.58 -12.63 7.69
N LEU A 109 4.39 -11.70 8.20
CA LEU A 109 4.26 -10.28 7.88
C LEU A 109 4.54 -10.03 6.38
N MET A 110 5.66 -10.54 5.88
CA MET A 110 6.10 -10.25 4.52
C MET A 110 5.20 -10.87 3.44
N VAL A 111 4.63 -12.05 3.68
CA VAL A 111 3.67 -12.65 2.74
C VAL A 111 2.36 -11.86 2.71
N ARG A 112 1.92 -11.26 3.82
CA ARG A 112 0.71 -10.42 3.89
C ARG A 112 0.94 -9.04 3.26
N VAL A 113 2.11 -8.44 3.46
CA VAL A 113 2.54 -7.24 2.72
C VAL A 113 2.59 -7.52 1.21
N ARG A 114 3.12 -8.67 0.80
CA ARG A 114 3.12 -9.12 -0.60
C ARG A 114 1.68 -9.27 -1.12
N ALA A 115 0.80 -9.95 -0.39
CA ALA A 115 -0.60 -10.13 -0.78
C ALA A 115 -1.29 -8.78 -0.99
N SER A 116 -1.14 -7.87 -0.02
CA SER A 116 -1.64 -6.49 -0.07
C SER A 116 -1.16 -5.70 -1.29
N SER A 117 0.02 -6.04 -1.82
CA SER A 117 0.70 -5.32 -2.92
C SER A 117 0.67 -6.07 -4.26
N THR A 118 -0.02 -7.20 -4.34
CA THR A 118 -0.06 -8.05 -5.52
C THR A 118 -0.99 -7.50 -6.59
N MET A 119 -0.43 -6.74 -7.52
CA MET A 119 -1.18 -6.14 -8.64
C MET A 119 -1.70 -7.21 -9.60
N PRO A 120 -3.04 -7.35 -9.80
CA PRO A 120 -3.60 -8.32 -10.72
C PRO A 120 -3.08 -8.13 -12.16
N GLY A 121 -2.72 -9.23 -12.81
CA GLY A 121 -2.16 -9.25 -14.15
C GLY A 121 -0.65 -8.98 -14.24
N PHE A 122 -0.05 -8.40 -13.21
CA PHE A 122 1.40 -8.16 -13.14
C PHE A 122 2.11 -9.13 -12.21
N MET A 123 1.42 -9.64 -11.21
CA MET A 123 1.93 -10.56 -10.20
C MET A 123 0.92 -11.71 -10.01
N PRO A 124 1.39 -12.95 -9.77
CA PRO A 124 0.49 -14.04 -9.41
C PRO A 124 -0.16 -13.78 -8.05
N PRO A 125 -1.43 -14.16 -7.85
CA PRO A 125 -2.08 -14.09 -6.54
C PRO A 125 -1.28 -14.81 -5.47
N VAL A 126 -1.42 -14.36 -4.24
CA VAL A 126 -0.75 -14.94 -3.07
C VAL A 126 -1.73 -15.81 -2.31
N THR A 127 -1.35 -17.06 -2.06
CA THR A 127 -2.15 -17.96 -1.23
C THR A 127 -1.64 -17.94 0.21
N ILE A 128 -2.54 -17.64 1.15
CA ILE A 128 -2.30 -17.68 2.59
C ILE A 128 -3.37 -18.56 3.21
N GLU A 129 -2.99 -19.64 3.88
CA GLU A 129 -3.91 -20.56 4.56
C GLU A 129 -5.06 -21.07 3.65
N GLY A 130 -4.75 -21.32 2.38
CA GLY A 130 -5.71 -21.81 1.38
C GLY A 130 -6.58 -20.76 0.70
N VAL A 131 -6.48 -19.49 1.10
CA VAL A 131 -7.20 -18.36 0.49
C VAL A 131 -6.26 -17.57 -0.44
N GLU A 132 -6.72 -17.27 -1.65
CA GLU A 132 -5.96 -16.45 -2.60
C GLU A 132 -6.29 -14.95 -2.45
N TYR A 133 -5.24 -14.13 -2.45
CA TYR A 133 -5.31 -12.68 -2.30
C TYR A 133 -4.64 -11.94 -3.44
N VAL A 134 -5.12 -10.74 -3.69
CA VAL A 134 -4.55 -9.72 -4.58
C VAL A 134 -4.55 -8.37 -3.86
N ASP A 135 -4.02 -7.33 -4.53
CA ASP A 135 -3.86 -5.96 -3.99
C ASP A 135 -5.13 -5.47 -3.27
N GLY A 136 -4.96 -5.04 -2.04
CA GLY A 136 -6.05 -4.53 -1.19
C GLY A 136 -6.73 -3.27 -1.74
N ALA A 137 -6.14 -2.60 -2.73
CA ALA A 137 -6.76 -1.46 -3.37
C ALA A 137 -8.03 -1.80 -4.19
N LEU A 138 -8.32 -3.08 -4.40
CA LEU A 138 -9.59 -3.51 -5.00
C LEU A 138 -10.73 -3.60 -3.97
N GLY A 139 -10.43 -3.54 -2.68
CA GLY A 139 -11.38 -3.59 -1.58
C GLY A 139 -12.26 -2.34 -1.47
N ASP A 140 -12.89 -2.17 -0.31
CA ASP A 140 -14.02 -1.24 -0.13
C ASP A 140 -13.65 0.24 -0.22
N SER A 141 -12.48 0.62 0.26
CA SER A 141 -11.97 2.00 0.21
C SER A 141 -11.25 2.37 -1.10
N GLY A 142 -11.15 1.44 -2.06
CA GLY A 142 -10.45 1.65 -3.32
C GLY A 142 -8.93 1.84 -3.18
N GLY A 143 -8.39 1.65 -1.96
CA GLY A 143 -6.96 1.70 -1.66
C GLY A 143 -6.50 2.79 -0.68
N ILE A 144 -7.43 3.52 -0.06
CA ILE A 144 -7.16 4.45 1.05
C ILE A 144 -7.69 3.80 2.34
N PRO A 145 -6.84 3.28 3.24
CA PRO A 145 -7.20 2.34 4.29
C PRO A 145 -7.86 2.98 5.53
N ILE A 146 -8.75 3.95 5.34
CA ILE A 146 -9.44 4.63 6.44
C ILE A 146 -10.43 3.70 7.16
N ASP A 147 -11.10 2.85 6.41
CA ASP A 147 -12.01 1.82 6.90
C ASP A 147 -11.33 0.85 7.88
N GLY A 148 -10.05 0.53 7.67
CA GLY A 148 -9.26 -0.27 8.62
C GLY A 148 -9.13 0.39 10.01
N ALA A 149 -8.95 1.70 10.05
CA ALA A 149 -8.89 2.43 11.32
C ALA A 149 -10.29 2.60 11.96
N GLN A 150 -11.32 2.82 11.13
CA GLN A 150 -12.72 2.91 11.60
C GLN A 150 -13.20 1.61 12.26
N LEU A 151 -12.78 0.43 11.74
CA LEU A 151 -13.07 -0.87 12.35
C LEU A 151 -12.52 -1.01 13.77
N ASP A 152 -11.43 -0.31 14.10
CA ASP A 152 -10.83 -0.26 15.42
C ASP A 152 -11.37 0.91 16.29
N GLY A 153 -12.43 1.58 15.82
CA GLY A 153 -13.14 2.62 16.58
C GLY A 153 -12.49 4.00 16.53
N TYR A 154 -11.53 4.22 15.63
CA TYR A 154 -10.93 5.55 15.46
C TYR A 154 -11.83 6.45 14.62
N ASP A 155 -11.95 7.71 15.02
CA ASP A 155 -12.78 8.74 14.38
C ASP A 155 -11.99 10.00 14.00
N ARG A 156 -10.67 10.02 14.30
CA ARG A 156 -9.74 11.08 13.92
C ARG A 156 -8.54 10.52 13.15
N PHE A 157 -8.24 11.09 12.00
CA PHE A 157 -7.34 10.48 11.03
C PHE A 157 -6.23 11.40 10.55
N PHE A 158 -5.01 10.87 10.44
CA PHE A 158 -3.92 11.47 9.71
C PHE A 158 -3.68 10.61 8.47
N VAL A 159 -4.02 11.12 7.29
CA VAL A 159 -4.02 10.35 6.05
C VAL A 159 -2.93 10.86 5.10
N VAL A 160 -2.14 9.95 4.55
CA VAL A 160 -1.13 10.27 3.53
C VAL A 160 -1.61 9.72 2.19
N CYS A 161 -2.03 10.59 1.29
CA CYS A 161 -2.44 10.24 -0.06
C CYS A 161 -1.25 10.24 -1.03
N THR A 162 -1.35 9.43 -2.09
CA THR A 162 -0.33 9.32 -3.14
C THR A 162 -0.68 10.12 -4.41
N GLN A 163 -1.84 10.77 -4.43
CA GLN A 163 -2.32 11.57 -5.56
C GLN A 163 -2.65 12.99 -5.12
N PRO A 164 -2.45 14.00 -5.98
CA PRO A 164 -2.79 15.40 -5.69
C PRO A 164 -4.26 15.58 -5.28
N ARG A 165 -4.55 16.73 -4.62
CA ARG A 165 -5.86 17.01 -4.05
C ARG A 165 -7.00 16.94 -5.08
N ASP A 166 -6.77 17.38 -6.30
CA ASP A 166 -7.79 17.44 -7.35
C ASP A 166 -7.87 16.19 -8.24
N TYR A 167 -7.05 15.16 -7.90
CA TYR A 167 -7.05 13.94 -8.68
C TYR A 167 -8.39 13.21 -8.56
N VAL A 168 -8.96 12.84 -9.70
CA VAL A 168 -10.13 11.95 -9.82
C VAL A 168 -9.72 10.71 -10.61
N LYS A 169 -10.00 9.55 -10.05
CA LYS A 169 -9.72 8.29 -10.73
C LYS A 169 -10.76 8.06 -11.83
N ASN A 170 -10.29 7.93 -13.08
CA ASN A 170 -11.16 7.67 -14.23
C ASN A 170 -11.79 6.29 -14.18
N GLU A 171 -13.02 6.20 -14.65
CA GLU A 171 -13.71 4.94 -14.85
C GLU A 171 -13.00 4.04 -15.87
N ILE A 172 -13.24 2.76 -15.76
CA ILE A 172 -12.68 1.76 -16.68
C ILE A 172 -13.43 1.80 -18.01
N LYS A 173 -12.78 2.31 -19.05
CA LYS A 173 -13.38 2.47 -20.39
C LYS A 173 -13.83 1.16 -21.06
N ARG A 174 -13.18 0.04 -20.75
CA ARG A 174 -13.43 -1.27 -21.39
C ARG A 174 -13.54 -2.38 -20.35
N PRO A 175 -14.61 -2.44 -19.55
CA PRO A 175 -14.76 -3.42 -18.49
C PRO A 175 -14.77 -4.88 -19.03
N GLN A 176 -15.24 -5.11 -20.25
CA GLN A 176 -15.24 -6.43 -20.87
C GLN A 176 -13.82 -7.01 -21.04
N VAL A 177 -12.82 -6.17 -21.27
CA VAL A 177 -11.42 -6.60 -21.36
C VAL A 177 -10.93 -7.14 -20.03
N LEU A 178 -11.28 -6.49 -18.91
CA LEU A 178 -10.95 -6.99 -17.57
C LEU A 178 -11.68 -8.30 -17.27
N ARG A 179 -12.99 -8.39 -17.60
CA ARG A 179 -13.76 -9.63 -17.44
C ARG A 179 -13.15 -10.80 -18.21
N GLN A 180 -12.70 -10.56 -19.43
CA GLN A 180 -12.03 -11.57 -20.23
C GLN A 180 -10.65 -11.94 -19.67
N LEU A 181 -9.86 -10.95 -19.24
CA LEU A 181 -8.53 -11.16 -18.66
C LEU A 181 -8.62 -11.98 -17.35
N PHE A 182 -9.60 -11.65 -16.50
CA PHE A 182 -9.80 -12.30 -15.21
C PHE A 182 -10.97 -13.33 -15.23
N ARG A 183 -11.26 -13.95 -16.38
CA ARG A 183 -12.36 -14.92 -16.51
C ARG A 183 -12.32 -16.09 -15.49
N ARG A 184 -11.12 -16.43 -14.98
CA ARG A 184 -10.93 -17.45 -13.94
C ARG A 184 -11.12 -16.90 -12.51
N ARG A 185 -11.20 -15.58 -12.36
CA ARG A 185 -11.39 -14.85 -11.08
C ARG A 185 -12.33 -13.67 -11.34
N PRO A 186 -13.62 -13.92 -11.64
CA PRO A 186 -14.55 -12.86 -12.06
C PRO A 186 -14.75 -11.79 -11.01
N SER A 187 -14.72 -12.13 -9.72
CA SER A 187 -14.77 -11.18 -8.60
C SER A 187 -13.62 -10.15 -8.62
N VAL A 188 -12.42 -10.56 -9.04
CA VAL A 188 -11.28 -9.64 -9.22
C VAL A 188 -11.56 -8.64 -10.35
N ALA A 189 -12.19 -9.10 -11.46
CA ALA A 189 -12.58 -8.21 -12.55
C ALA A 189 -13.59 -7.16 -12.08
N GLU A 190 -14.65 -7.59 -11.39
CA GLU A 190 -15.71 -6.67 -10.91
C GLU A 190 -15.16 -5.70 -9.85
N ALA A 191 -14.32 -6.18 -8.92
CA ALA A 191 -13.64 -5.32 -7.94
C ALA A 191 -12.75 -4.26 -8.61
N ALA A 192 -12.00 -4.65 -9.66
CA ALA A 192 -11.17 -3.72 -10.42
C ALA A 192 -12.02 -2.68 -11.20
N ILE A 193 -13.17 -3.09 -11.72
CA ILE A 193 -14.12 -2.20 -12.41
C ILE A 193 -14.75 -1.22 -11.42
N ALA A 194 -15.13 -1.67 -10.23
CA ALA A 194 -15.74 -0.83 -9.19
C ALA A 194 -14.74 0.12 -8.48
N ARG A 195 -13.44 -0.21 -8.52
CA ARG A 195 -12.39 0.52 -7.78
C ARG A 195 -12.40 2.04 -8.00
N PRO A 196 -12.54 2.59 -9.23
CA PRO A 196 -12.55 4.04 -9.42
C PRO A 196 -13.63 4.74 -8.62
N ALA A 197 -14.85 4.23 -8.63
CA ALA A 197 -15.97 4.80 -7.88
C ALA A 197 -15.72 4.74 -6.36
N LYS A 198 -15.28 3.59 -5.85
CA LYS A 198 -14.92 3.41 -4.43
C LYS A 198 -13.81 4.38 -3.99
N TYR A 199 -12.74 4.49 -4.77
CA TYR A 199 -11.64 5.41 -4.49
C TYR A 199 -12.09 6.86 -4.44
N ASN A 200 -12.90 7.29 -5.41
CA ASN A 200 -13.40 8.67 -5.47
C ASN A 200 -14.35 8.97 -4.29
N ALA A 201 -15.25 8.04 -3.95
CA ALA A 201 -16.13 8.18 -2.79
C ALA A 201 -15.35 8.30 -1.47
N THR A 202 -14.29 7.50 -1.29
CA THR A 202 -13.41 7.63 -0.11
C THR A 202 -12.73 8.99 -0.07
N ARG A 203 -12.32 9.55 -1.21
CA ARG A 203 -11.73 10.89 -1.26
C ARG A 203 -12.73 11.99 -0.94
N GLU A 204 -13.99 11.85 -1.28
CA GLU A 204 -15.06 12.77 -0.87
C GLU A 204 -15.28 12.69 0.64
N MET A 205 -15.42 11.49 1.19
CA MET A 205 -15.50 11.29 2.65
C MET A 205 -14.31 11.93 3.38
N LEU A 206 -13.09 11.83 2.85
CA LEU A 206 -11.92 12.50 3.45
C LEU A 206 -12.04 14.02 3.45
N ARG A 207 -12.62 14.64 2.41
CA ARG A 207 -12.85 16.09 2.37
C ARG A 207 -13.87 16.52 3.44
N ASP A 208 -14.92 15.73 3.63
CA ASP A 208 -15.91 15.99 4.68
C ASP A 208 -15.27 15.88 6.07
N LEU A 209 -14.45 14.86 6.30
CA LEU A 209 -13.71 14.70 7.56
C LEU A 209 -12.67 15.83 7.78
N GLU A 210 -12.03 16.33 6.72
CA GLU A 210 -11.17 17.54 6.82
C GLU A 210 -11.99 18.77 7.23
N ALA A 211 -13.17 18.98 6.61
CA ALA A 211 -14.07 20.09 6.94
C ALA A 211 -14.57 20.04 8.39
N ASP A 212 -14.81 18.83 8.90
CA ASP A 212 -15.21 18.58 10.29
C ASP A 212 -14.05 18.66 11.30
N GLY A 213 -12.80 18.90 10.84
CA GLY A 213 -11.60 18.88 11.69
C GLY A 213 -11.21 17.48 12.22
N LYS A 214 -11.79 16.43 11.66
CA LYS A 214 -11.54 15.02 12.03
C LYS A 214 -10.42 14.37 11.24
N ALA A 215 -10.02 14.95 10.12
CA ALA A 215 -8.89 14.45 9.36
C ALA A 215 -7.90 15.55 9.00
N TYR A 216 -6.61 15.21 9.01
CA TYR A 216 -5.58 15.91 8.26
C TYR A 216 -5.17 15.01 7.10
N VAL A 217 -5.27 15.51 5.87
CA VAL A 217 -4.91 14.75 4.68
C VAL A 217 -3.74 15.41 3.98
N PHE A 218 -2.60 14.71 3.97
CA PHE A 218 -1.46 15.10 3.16
C PHE A 218 -1.70 14.68 1.71
N TYR A 219 -1.79 15.66 0.82
CA TYR A 219 -1.86 15.45 -0.63
C TYR A 219 -0.54 15.91 -1.26
N PRO A 220 0.17 15.09 -2.03
CA PRO A 220 1.35 15.56 -2.74
C PRO A 220 0.94 16.67 -3.72
N ARG A 221 1.68 17.77 -3.74
CA ARG A 221 1.42 18.89 -4.69
C ARG A 221 1.63 18.46 -6.12
N VAL A 222 2.59 17.57 -6.34
CA VAL A 222 2.90 16.97 -7.63
C VAL A 222 3.22 15.48 -7.45
N MET A 223 2.86 14.65 -8.43
CA MET A 223 3.23 13.25 -8.50
C MET A 223 4.02 13.01 -9.81
N PRO A 224 5.35 13.16 -9.79
CA PRO A 224 6.17 13.13 -11.00
C PRO A 224 6.43 11.70 -11.51
N VAL A 225 5.99 10.68 -10.78
CA VAL A 225 6.25 9.27 -11.07
C VAL A 225 4.95 8.48 -11.13
N THR A 226 4.99 7.34 -11.81
CA THR A 226 3.90 6.35 -11.85
C THR A 226 4.30 5.11 -11.05
N ASN A 227 3.32 4.24 -10.76
CA ASN A 227 3.57 2.94 -10.10
C ASN A 227 4.44 1.95 -10.91
N LYS A 228 4.84 2.31 -12.11
CA LYS A 228 5.76 1.51 -12.95
C LYS A 228 7.10 2.21 -13.18
N GLU A 229 7.35 3.33 -12.50
CA GLU A 229 8.61 4.06 -12.65
C GLU A 229 9.79 3.22 -12.18
N LYS A 230 10.83 3.15 -12.98
CA LYS A 230 12.08 2.45 -12.68
C LYS A 230 13.32 3.36 -12.73
N ASN A 231 13.14 4.62 -13.09
CA ASN A 231 14.23 5.58 -13.11
C ASN A 231 14.54 6.04 -11.69
N VAL A 232 15.65 5.56 -11.14
CA VAL A 232 16.11 5.87 -9.77
C VAL A 232 16.23 7.37 -9.53
N THR A 233 16.74 8.12 -10.50
CA THR A 233 16.89 9.59 -10.37
C THR A 233 15.53 10.25 -10.18
N LYS A 234 14.52 9.87 -10.97
CA LYS A 234 13.15 10.40 -10.83
C LYS A 234 12.53 10.01 -9.50
N LEU A 235 12.74 8.77 -9.04
CA LEU A 235 12.23 8.30 -7.75
C LEU A 235 12.86 9.06 -6.58
N ARG A 236 14.18 9.28 -6.61
CA ARG A 236 14.88 10.11 -5.61
C ARG A 236 14.40 11.57 -5.64
N GLN A 237 14.13 12.13 -6.83
CA GLN A 237 13.56 13.48 -6.95
C GLN A 237 12.13 13.53 -6.35
N ALA A 238 11.29 12.53 -6.62
CA ALA A 238 9.96 12.43 -6.04
C ALA A 238 10.03 12.35 -4.50
N TYR A 239 10.96 11.56 -3.95
CA TYR A 239 11.20 11.50 -2.51
C TYR A 239 11.62 12.86 -1.95
N ALA A 240 12.56 13.55 -2.58
CA ALA A 240 13.03 14.86 -2.15
C ALA A 240 11.91 15.92 -2.16
N LEU A 241 11.06 15.91 -3.19
CA LEU A 241 9.87 16.78 -3.27
C LEU A 241 8.90 16.51 -2.13
N GLY A 242 8.63 15.23 -1.82
CA GLY A 242 7.81 14.84 -0.69
C GLY A 242 8.38 15.33 0.64
N MET A 243 9.67 15.14 0.88
CA MET A 243 10.36 15.60 2.09
C MET A 243 10.32 17.12 2.24
N ALA A 244 10.54 17.87 1.14
CA ALA A 244 10.46 19.33 1.17
C ALA A 244 9.04 19.81 1.51
N GLN A 245 8.01 19.17 0.94
CA GLN A 245 6.61 19.49 1.26
C GLN A 245 6.28 19.16 2.72
N VAL A 246 6.68 17.99 3.23
CA VAL A 246 6.50 17.60 4.65
C VAL A 246 7.11 18.66 5.57
N ASN A 247 8.35 19.08 5.32
CA ASN A 247 9.02 20.09 6.14
C ASN A 247 8.26 21.43 6.15
N ALA A 248 7.68 21.82 5.02
CA ALA A 248 6.89 23.05 4.91
C ALA A 248 5.52 22.94 5.62
N GLU A 249 4.97 21.73 5.73
CA GLU A 249 3.64 21.48 6.34
C GLU A 249 3.74 21.01 7.81
N LEU A 250 4.95 20.82 8.35
CA LEU A 250 5.15 20.38 9.74
C LEU A 250 4.39 21.23 10.79
N PRO A 251 4.28 22.56 10.68
CA PRO A 251 3.51 23.36 11.63
C PRO A 251 2.03 22.93 11.65
N GLN A 252 1.39 22.77 10.48
CA GLN A 252 -0.02 22.33 10.37
C GLN A 252 -0.22 20.90 10.92
N TRP A 253 0.78 20.02 10.73
CA TRP A 253 0.74 18.68 11.29
C TRP A 253 0.74 18.71 12.82
N ARG A 254 1.61 19.55 13.40
CA ARG A 254 1.67 19.74 14.86
C ARG A 254 0.37 20.30 15.44
N ASP A 255 -0.18 21.31 14.78
CA ASP A 255 -1.44 21.91 15.18
C ASP A 255 -2.57 20.87 15.19
N PHE A 256 -2.70 20.09 14.12
CA PHE A 256 -3.70 19.03 14.05
C PHE A 256 -3.47 17.94 15.09
N LEU A 257 -2.23 17.54 15.37
CA LEU A 257 -1.90 16.49 16.33
C LEU A 257 -1.91 17.01 17.80
N GLY A 258 -1.89 18.31 18.02
CA GLY A 258 -1.85 18.91 19.34
C GLY A 258 -0.47 18.79 20.03
N VAL A 259 0.66 18.86 19.27
CA VAL A 259 2.03 18.65 19.76
C VAL A 259 3.02 19.66 19.21
#